data_f4ff19f1fd8e4501903a0c5f67b3634d
#
_entry.id   f4ff19f1fd8e4501903a0c5f67b3634d
#
_cell.length_a   1.000
_cell.length_b   1.000
_cell.length_c   1.000
_cell.angle_alpha   90.00
_cell.angle_beta   90.00
_cell.angle_gamma   90.00
#
_symmetry.space_group_name_H-M   'P 1'
#
loop_
_entity.id
_entity.type
_entity.pdbx_description
1 polymer ?
#
loop_
_entity_poly.entity_id
_entity_poly.type
_entity_poly.pdbx_seq_one_letter_code
_entity_poly.pdbx_strand_id
1 'polypeptide(L)'
;MKKSFYNNYKPSPDQMALFPKISGNTINGLGEREIRNPDYVYWGNDPNDIHHGDLQKWFYTVDPGLKEYDTIRKERTEILKEPLAKTNKTKTNFTINKINNFFSKSIINKVFDKVGVTKFNPIWSFKGIKISYKNIVILGFQHNYDNIKKSPEPEGGLEVMRQYKRAAYGAKYFANWLRKNGWESEPLTGPMSGKITMIPPAIEAGFGELGKHGSIINPEFGSSFRLSAILTDCPLPYTKKQSHEVDEFCLNCKICENECPPEAIFNEKKTVRGIKKWYVDFDKCLPFFNEHQGCGICIAVCPWSRPGIGFNLANKLMKRKNRKHSS
;
A
#
# COMPACT_ATOMS: atom_id res chain seq x y z
N MET A 1 -1.22 18.12 -18.22
CA MET A 1 -1.70 16.74 -18.01
C MET A 1 -0.56 15.78 -18.26
N LYS A 2 -0.34 14.79 -17.37
CA LYS A 2 0.84 13.91 -17.51
C LYS A 2 0.71 12.92 -18.66
N LYS A 3 -0.50 12.41 -18.95
CA LYS A 3 -0.75 11.50 -20.08
C LYS A 3 -0.34 12.11 -21.43
N SER A 4 -0.46 13.41 -21.62
CA SER A 4 -0.10 14.06 -22.89
C SER A 4 1.37 13.85 -23.29
N PHE A 5 2.27 13.65 -22.32
CA PHE A 5 3.68 13.33 -22.59
C PHE A 5 3.89 11.89 -23.02
N TYR A 6 2.90 11.00 -22.84
CA TYR A 6 2.98 9.56 -23.09
C TYR A 6 1.87 9.06 -24.03
N ASN A 7 1.26 9.94 -24.84
CA ASN A 7 0.11 9.61 -25.71
C ASN A 7 0.36 8.44 -26.68
N ASN A 8 1.61 8.15 -26.99
CA ASN A 8 2.01 7.07 -27.90
C ASN A 8 2.83 5.98 -27.17
N TYR A 9 2.59 5.83 -25.87
CA TYR A 9 3.30 4.80 -25.11
C TYR A 9 3.10 3.41 -25.72
N LYS A 10 4.21 2.74 -25.96
CA LYS A 10 4.30 1.33 -26.32
C LYS A 10 5.29 0.66 -25.39
N PRO A 11 4.91 -0.48 -24.78
CA PRO A 11 5.83 -1.24 -23.93
C PRO A 11 7.09 -1.67 -24.68
N SER A 12 8.20 -1.77 -23.97
CA SER A 12 9.44 -2.34 -24.49
C SER A 12 9.19 -3.77 -25.01
N PRO A 13 9.61 -4.10 -26.24
CA PRO A 13 9.52 -5.46 -26.77
C PRO A 13 10.22 -6.49 -25.88
N ASP A 14 11.38 -6.15 -25.30
CA ASP A 14 12.14 -7.04 -24.42
C ASP A 14 11.36 -7.39 -23.17
N GLN A 15 10.68 -6.41 -22.58
CA GLN A 15 9.80 -6.64 -21.45
C GLN A 15 8.58 -7.50 -21.84
N MET A 16 7.99 -7.22 -23.00
CA MET A 16 6.79 -7.95 -23.47
C MET A 16 7.10 -9.41 -23.78
N ALA A 17 8.33 -9.73 -24.21
CA ALA A 17 8.77 -11.11 -24.43
C ALA A 17 8.82 -11.93 -23.13
N LEU A 18 8.89 -11.30 -21.96
CA LEU A 18 8.92 -11.94 -20.65
C LEU A 18 7.52 -12.17 -20.05
N PHE A 19 6.47 -11.70 -20.71
CA PHE A 19 5.11 -11.91 -20.19
C PHE A 19 4.73 -13.38 -20.23
N PRO A 20 4.21 -13.94 -19.11
CA PRO A 20 3.76 -15.32 -19.08
C PRO A 20 2.47 -15.47 -19.89
N LYS A 21 2.15 -16.71 -20.29
CA LYS A 21 0.89 -17.03 -20.99
C LYS A 21 -0.36 -16.76 -20.15
N ILE A 22 -0.23 -16.82 -18.81
CA ILE A 22 -1.32 -16.54 -17.89
C ILE A 22 -1.36 -15.06 -17.56
N SER A 23 -2.52 -14.45 -17.74
CA SER A 23 -2.76 -13.05 -17.39
C SER A 23 -2.65 -12.81 -15.88
N GLY A 24 -2.01 -11.73 -15.48
CA GLY A 24 -1.99 -11.30 -14.08
C GLY A 24 -3.37 -10.93 -13.55
N ASN A 25 -4.26 -10.45 -14.40
CA ASN A 25 -5.66 -10.23 -14.06
C ASN A 25 -6.37 -11.54 -13.67
N THR A 26 -6.09 -12.63 -14.40
CA THR A 26 -6.63 -13.97 -14.06
C THR A 26 -6.09 -14.45 -12.71
N ILE A 27 -4.79 -14.34 -12.47
CA ILE A 27 -4.19 -14.73 -11.17
C ILE A 27 -4.80 -13.90 -10.03
N ASN A 28 -5.02 -12.61 -10.25
CA ASN A 28 -5.70 -11.71 -9.30
C ASN A 28 -7.17 -12.05 -9.07
N GLY A 29 -7.77 -12.89 -9.91
CA GLY A 29 -9.15 -13.31 -9.81
C GLY A 29 -10.16 -12.30 -10.37
N LEU A 30 -9.79 -11.57 -11.42
CA LEU A 30 -10.73 -10.71 -12.15
C LEU A 30 -11.86 -11.56 -12.78
N GLY A 31 -13.10 -11.22 -12.46
CA GLY A 31 -14.30 -11.95 -12.89
C GLY A 31 -14.70 -13.11 -11.97
N GLU A 32 -13.87 -13.55 -11.06
CA GLU A 32 -14.21 -14.62 -10.10
C GLU A 32 -15.30 -14.18 -9.13
N ARG A 33 -16.26 -15.08 -8.90
CA ARG A 33 -17.39 -14.86 -7.99
C ARG A 33 -17.16 -15.43 -6.59
N GLU A 34 -16.22 -16.35 -6.44
CA GLU A 34 -15.89 -16.98 -5.15
C GLU A 34 -14.87 -16.18 -4.38
N ILE A 35 -15.04 -16.14 -3.05
CA ILE A 35 -14.08 -15.51 -2.15
C ILE A 35 -12.95 -16.48 -1.90
N ARG A 36 -11.72 -16.06 -2.15
CA ARG A 36 -10.50 -16.81 -1.88
C ARG A 36 -9.34 -15.93 -1.46
N ASN A 37 -8.33 -16.56 -0.88
CA ASN A 37 -7.06 -15.90 -0.60
C ASN A 37 -6.39 -15.40 -1.89
N PRO A 38 -5.64 -14.28 -1.84
CA PRO A 38 -4.88 -13.77 -2.98
C PRO A 38 -3.72 -14.72 -3.35
N ASP A 39 -3.39 -14.76 -4.62
CA ASP A 39 -2.15 -15.38 -5.11
C ASP A 39 -1.06 -14.33 -5.33
N TYR A 40 0.20 -14.75 -5.28
CA TYR A 40 1.31 -13.91 -5.73
C TYR A 40 1.28 -13.77 -7.25
N VAL A 41 1.32 -12.54 -7.74
CA VAL A 41 1.27 -12.25 -9.19
C VAL A 41 2.64 -11.83 -9.69
N TYR A 42 3.19 -10.75 -9.14
CA TYR A 42 4.37 -10.06 -9.64
C TYR A 42 5.47 -9.92 -8.58
N TRP A 43 5.12 -9.62 -7.34
CA TRP A 43 6.06 -9.54 -6.24
C TRP A 43 6.02 -10.82 -5.41
N GLY A 44 7.09 -11.62 -5.48
CA GLY A 44 7.31 -12.79 -4.65
C GLY A 44 8.66 -12.72 -3.95
N ASN A 45 8.84 -13.53 -2.91
CA ASN A 45 10.14 -13.64 -2.23
C ASN A 45 11.19 -14.24 -3.16
N ASP A 46 10.83 -15.28 -3.90
CA ASP A 46 11.61 -15.83 -5.00
C ASP A 46 10.85 -15.56 -6.32
N PRO A 47 11.45 -14.82 -7.26
CA PRO A 47 10.86 -14.61 -8.57
C PRO A 47 10.60 -15.90 -9.35
N ASN A 48 11.32 -16.98 -9.08
CA ASN A 48 11.15 -18.25 -9.79
C ASN A 48 9.85 -18.98 -9.37
N ASP A 49 9.27 -18.62 -8.21
CA ASP A 49 8.06 -19.23 -7.67
C ASP A 49 6.76 -18.59 -8.19
N ILE A 50 6.84 -17.54 -9.00
CA ILE A 50 5.67 -16.79 -9.47
C ILE A 50 5.67 -16.61 -10.98
N HIS A 51 4.46 -16.61 -11.57
CA HIS A 51 4.31 -16.55 -13.03
C HIS A 51 4.95 -15.31 -13.70
N HIS A 52 4.88 -14.15 -13.03
CA HIS A 52 5.46 -12.88 -13.54
C HIS A 52 6.86 -12.61 -12.98
N GLY A 53 7.57 -13.62 -12.52
CA GLY A 53 8.86 -13.46 -11.87
C GLY A 53 9.96 -12.92 -12.77
N ASP A 54 9.95 -13.27 -14.05
CA ASP A 54 10.93 -12.71 -15.00
C ASP A 54 10.73 -11.21 -15.19
N LEU A 55 9.49 -10.71 -15.14
CA LEU A 55 9.21 -9.28 -15.12
C LEU A 55 9.66 -8.61 -13.80
N GLN A 56 9.60 -9.32 -12.67
CA GLN A 56 10.19 -8.84 -11.40
C GLN A 56 11.71 -8.73 -11.51
N LYS A 57 12.39 -9.70 -12.16
CA LYS A 57 13.83 -9.63 -12.42
C LYS A 57 14.15 -8.46 -13.35
N TRP A 58 13.41 -8.32 -14.44
CA TRP A 58 13.58 -7.27 -15.42
C TRP A 58 13.45 -5.86 -14.81
N PHE A 59 12.51 -5.64 -13.89
CA PHE A 59 12.34 -4.38 -13.16
C PHE A 59 13.65 -3.90 -12.52
N TYR A 60 14.47 -4.81 -12.01
CA TYR A 60 15.75 -4.46 -11.39
C TYR A 60 16.89 -4.20 -12.39
N THR A 61 16.69 -4.48 -13.68
CA THR A 61 17.64 -4.14 -14.74
C THR A 61 17.44 -2.73 -15.29
N VAL A 62 16.26 -2.14 -15.05
CA VAL A 62 15.94 -0.77 -15.48
C VAL A 62 16.70 0.22 -14.62
N ASP A 63 17.46 1.11 -15.27
CA ASP A 63 18.17 2.19 -14.57
C ASP A 63 17.15 3.15 -13.91
N PRO A 64 17.21 3.33 -12.60
CA PRO A 64 16.32 4.25 -11.92
C PRO A 64 16.64 5.74 -12.16
N GLY A 65 17.71 6.05 -12.87
CA GLY A 65 18.12 7.41 -13.24
C GLY A 65 18.74 8.27 -12.13
N LEU A 66 18.75 7.80 -10.88
CA LEU A 66 19.32 8.51 -9.73
C LEU A 66 20.16 7.58 -8.85
N LYS A 67 21.42 7.94 -8.59
CA LYS A 67 22.36 7.16 -7.76
C LYS A 67 21.87 6.95 -6.31
N GLU A 68 21.07 7.86 -5.80
CA GLU A 68 20.50 7.78 -4.46
C GLU A 68 19.63 6.53 -4.24
N TYR A 69 19.10 5.93 -5.31
CA TYR A 69 18.37 4.65 -5.19
C TYR A 69 19.21 3.56 -4.57
N ASP A 70 20.49 3.43 -4.98
CA ASP A 70 21.38 2.39 -4.46
C ASP A 70 21.70 2.61 -2.99
N THR A 71 21.93 3.86 -2.60
CA THR A 71 22.14 4.21 -1.19
C THR A 71 20.94 3.81 -0.35
N ILE A 72 19.73 4.19 -0.75
CA ILE A 72 18.51 3.88 0.00
C ILE A 72 18.22 2.37 0.02
N ARG A 73 18.48 1.67 -1.08
CA ARG A 73 18.35 0.20 -1.14
C ARG A 73 19.31 -0.49 -0.17
N LYS A 74 20.58 -0.06 -0.11
CA LYS A 74 21.58 -0.56 0.84
C LYS A 74 21.13 -0.30 2.29
N GLU A 75 20.80 0.94 2.63
CA GLU A 75 20.33 1.30 3.98
C GLU A 75 19.10 0.49 4.40
N ARG A 76 18.13 0.30 3.49
CA ARG A 76 16.97 -0.55 3.75
C ARG A 76 17.37 -2.00 3.99
N THR A 77 18.32 -2.51 3.21
CA THR A 77 18.82 -3.89 3.35
C THR A 77 19.47 -4.10 4.72
N GLU A 78 20.26 -3.14 5.19
CA GLU A 78 20.84 -3.21 6.54
C GLU A 78 19.76 -3.22 7.63
N ILE A 79 18.74 -2.36 7.52
CA ILE A 79 17.59 -2.39 8.44
C ILE A 79 16.93 -3.79 8.44
N LEU A 80 16.77 -4.42 7.27
CA LEU A 80 16.15 -5.76 7.18
C LEU A 80 16.99 -6.85 7.82
N LYS A 81 18.31 -6.78 7.73
CA LYS A 81 19.25 -7.76 8.33
C LYS A 81 19.32 -7.66 9.86
N GLU A 82 19.06 -6.50 10.45
CA GLU A 82 19.10 -6.36 11.89
C GLU A 82 18.19 -7.40 12.58
N PRO A 83 18.68 -8.13 13.59
CA PRO A 83 17.85 -9.10 14.31
C PRO A 83 16.77 -8.38 15.12
N LEU A 84 15.63 -9.05 15.30
CA LEU A 84 14.61 -8.59 16.23
C LEU A 84 15.07 -8.81 17.68
N ALA A 85 14.61 -7.93 18.58
CA ALA A 85 14.82 -8.11 20.00
C ALA A 85 14.29 -9.47 20.47
N LYS A 86 14.96 -10.12 21.41
CA LYS A 86 14.42 -11.30 22.09
C LYS A 86 13.15 -10.90 22.85
N THR A 87 12.13 -11.76 22.79
CA THR A 87 10.89 -11.52 23.52
C THR A 87 11.11 -11.72 25.00
N ASN A 88 10.74 -10.73 25.81
CA ASN A 88 10.82 -10.83 27.26
C ASN A 88 9.89 -11.95 27.77
N LYS A 89 10.33 -12.69 28.78
CA LYS A 89 9.54 -13.77 29.39
C LYS A 89 8.28 -13.24 30.09
N THR A 90 8.33 -12.03 30.64
CA THR A 90 7.22 -11.41 31.37
C THR A 90 6.43 -10.50 30.42
N LYS A 91 5.15 -10.79 30.27
CA LYS A 91 4.22 -9.95 29.51
C LYS A 91 3.78 -8.73 30.31
N THR A 92 3.92 -7.58 29.71
CA THR A 92 3.37 -6.33 30.27
C THR A 92 1.90 -6.20 29.86
N ASN A 93 1.02 -5.98 30.83
CA ASN A 93 -0.34 -5.54 30.57
C ASN A 93 -0.32 -4.03 30.33
N PHE A 94 -0.67 -3.63 29.10
CA PHE A 94 -0.66 -2.23 28.74
C PHE A 94 -1.96 -1.54 29.19
N THR A 95 -1.81 -0.37 29.81
CA THR A 95 -2.91 0.59 29.90
C THR A 95 -3.08 1.32 28.58
N ILE A 96 -4.30 1.78 28.31
CA ILE A 96 -4.58 2.61 27.10
C ILE A 96 -3.65 3.82 27.05
N ASN A 97 -3.40 4.47 28.19
CA ASN A 97 -2.50 5.62 28.25
C ASN A 97 -1.06 5.28 27.84
N LYS A 98 -0.53 4.12 28.24
CA LYS A 98 0.82 3.67 27.84
C LYS A 98 0.91 3.44 26.34
N ILE A 99 -0.13 2.84 25.73
CA ILE A 99 -0.23 2.61 24.29
C ILE A 99 -0.32 3.93 23.53
N ASN A 100 -1.21 4.81 23.94
CA ASN A 100 -1.40 6.12 23.28
C ASN A 100 -0.15 6.99 23.41
N ASN A 101 0.54 6.96 24.54
CA ASN A 101 1.81 7.67 24.72
C ASN A 101 2.91 7.14 23.78
N PHE A 102 3.01 5.81 23.60
CA PHE A 102 3.93 5.22 22.65
C PHE A 102 3.60 5.65 21.21
N PHE A 103 2.32 5.61 20.81
CA PHE A 103 1.89 6.03 19.48
C PHE A 103 2.20 7.51 19.24
N SER A 104 1.79 8.39 20.17
CA SER A 104 2.02 9.83 20.06
C SER A 104 3.51 10.17 19.97
N LYS A 105 4.36 9.60 20.81
CA LYS A 105 5.81 9.80 20.75
C LYS A 105 6.40 9.32 19.42
N SER A 106 5.94 8.17 18.92
CA SER A 106 6.44 7.62 17.66
C SER A 106 6.03 8.49 16.46
N ILE A 107 4.83 9.08 16.49
CA ILE A 107 4.37 10.03 15.46
C ILE A 107 5.16 11.34 15.55
N ILE A 108 5.30 11.91 16.73
CA ILE A 108 6.07 13.15 16.95
C ILE A 108 7.52 12.98 16.46
N ASN A 109 8.14 11.84 16.76
CA ASN A 109 9.51 11.53 16.33
C ASN A 109 9.61 11.03 14.89
N LYS A 110 8.51 11.09 14.13
CA LYS A 110 8.47 10.68 12.70
C LYS A 110 8.92 9.24 12.44
N VAL A 111 8.75 8.34 13.41
CA VAL A 111 8.98 6.90 13.20
C VAL A 111 7.95 6.37 12.21
N PHE A 112 6.69 6.78 12.37
CA PHE A 112 5.59 6.62 11.42
C PHE A 112 4.65 7.83 11.52
N ASP A 113 3.76 8.01 10.56
CA ASP A 113 2.85 9.17 10.55
C ASP A 113 1.43 8.80 11.03
N LYS A 114 1.02 7.54 10.89
CA LYS A 114 -0.28 7.04 11.33
C LYS A 114 -0.17 5.60 11.80
N VAL A 115 -1.01 5.23 12.75
CA VAL A 115 -1.15 3.86 13.25
C VAL A 115 -2.63 3.49 13.33
N GLY A 116 -2.92 2.24 12.99
CA GLY A 116 -4.25 1.65 13.18
C GLY A 116 -4.12 0.18 13.54
N VAL A 117 -5.07 -0.33 14.30
CA VAL A 117 -5.09 -1.70 14.79
C VAL A 117 -6.41 -2.36 14.44
N THR A 118 -6.38 -3.60 13.98
CA THR A 118 -7.58 -4.39 13.74
C THR A 118 -7.34 -5.87 14.04
N LYS A 119 -8.41 -6.64 14.15
CA LYS A 119 -8.34 -8.10 14.21
C LYS A 119 -7.81 -8.62 12.87
N PHE A 120 -6.90 -9.57 12.93
CA PHE A 120 -6.41 -10.22 11.72
C PHE A 120 -7.50 -11.13 11.11
N ASN A 121 -7.64 -11.06 9.78
CA ASN A 121 -8.51 -11.95 9.02
C ASN A 121 -7.66 -12.83 8.09
N PRO A 122 -7.73 -14.17 8.21
CA PRO A 122 -6.91 -15.09 7.39
C PRO A 122 -7.09 -14.93 5.88
N ILE A 123 -8.23 -14.40 5.41
CA ILE A 123 -8.49 -14.15 3.98
C ILE A 123 -7.52 -13.13 3.35
N TRP A 124 -6.81 -12.37 4.15
CA TRP A 124 -5.82 -11.41 3.69
C TRP A 124 -4.46 -12.03 3.40
N SER A 125 -4.21 -13.25 3.92
CA SER A 125 -2.97 -14.00 3.65
C SER A 125 -2.90 -14.44 2.20
N PHE A 126 -1.70 -14.49 1.65
CA PHE A 126 -1.49 -15.17 0.38
C PHE A 126 -1.76 -16.67 0.50
N LYS A 127 -2.19 -17.26 -0.61
CA LYS A 127 -2.52 -18.69 -0.69
C LYS A 127 -1.37 -19.54 -0.15
N GLY A 128 -1.71 -20.51 0.72
CA GLY A 128 -0.74 -21.38 1.38
C GLY A 128 -0.07 -20.79 2.63
N ILE A 129 -0.20 -19.49 2.88
CA ILE A 129 0.40 -18.84 4.06
C ILE A 129 -0.54 -18.95 5.26
N LYS A 130 -0.05 -19.57 6.33
CA LYS A 130 -0.76 -19.65 7.62
C LYS A 130 -0.19 -18.64 8.60
N ILE A 131 -1.06 -17.85 9.21
CA ILE A 131 -0.74 -16.84 10.23
C ILE A 131 -1.55 -17.16 11.48
N SER A 132 -0.87 -17.31 12.61
CA SER A 132 -1.48 -17.65 13.90
C SER A 132 -1.85 -16.43 14.76
N TYR A 133 -1.30 -15.24 14.44
CA TYR A 133 -1.55 -14.03 15.21
C TYR A 133 -3.01 -13.54 15.07
N LYS A 134 -3.54 -13.01 16.18
CA LYS A 134 -4.94 -12.53 16.26
C LYS A 134 -5.12 -11.10 15.78
N ASN A 135 -4.08 -10.28 15.90
CA ASN A 135 -4.14 -8.84 15.67
C ASN A 135 -3.10 -8.41 14.62
N ILE A 136 -3.44 -7.36 13.92
CA ILE A 136 -2.54 -6.68 13.00
C ILE A 136 -2.54 -5.18 13.30
N VAL A 137 -1.34 -4.62 13.41
CA VAL A 137 -1.11 -3.18 13.47
C VAL A 137 -0.65 -2.72 12.10
N ILE A 138 -1.25 -1.67 11.59
CA ILE A 138 -0.87 -1.03 10.34
C ILE A 138 -0.19 0.30 10.65
N LEU A 139 0.93 0.57 10.00
CA LEU A 139 1.65 1.83 10.06
C LEU A 139 1.60 2.53 8.71
N GLY A 140 1.39 3.84 8.71
CA GLY A 140 1.36 4.70 7.53
C GLY A 140 2.55 5.64 7.48
N PHE A 141 3.07 5.87 6.26
CA PHE A 141 4.25 6.68 5.96
C PHE A 141 3.93 7.61 4.81
N GLN A 142 3.67 8.87 5.12
CA GLN A 142 3.30 9.88 4.13
C GLN A 142 4.47 10.20 3.19
N HIS A 143 4.19 10.29 1.89
CA HIS A 143 5.15 10.81 0.93
C HIS A 143 5.28 12.33 1.05
N ASN A 144 6.46 12.85 0.71
CA ASN A 144 6.60 14.25 0.39
C ASN A 144 5.87 14.52 -0.94
N TYR A 145 4.86 15.41 -0.92
CA TYR A 145 4.05 15.68 -2.09
C TYR A 145 4.85 16.32 -3.23
N ASP A 146 5.82 17.20 -2.92
CA ASP A 146 6.65 17.86 -3.93
C ASP A 146 7.52 16.88 -4.71
N ASN A 147 7.87 15.75 -4.12
CA ASN A 147 8.58 14.68 -4.79
C ASN A 147 7.60 13.76 -5.55
N ILE A 148 6.54 13.28 -4.89
CA ILE A 148 5.63 12.31 -5.52
C ILE A 148 4.87 12.91 -6.71
N LYS A 149 4.57 14.22 -6.72
CA LYS A 149 3.93 14.90 -7.85
C LYS A 149 4.76 14.88 -9.13
N LYS A 150 6.06 14.60 -9.04
CA LYS A 150 6.95 14.45 -10.19
C LYS A 150 6.77 13.10 -10.91
N SER A 151 6.12 12.10 -10.27
CA SER A 151 5.85 10.80 -10.90
C SER A 151 5.34 10.95 -12.34
N PRO A 152 5.83 10.18 -13.30
CA PRO A 152 6.66 8.99 -13.18
C PRO A 152 8.18 9.23 -13.19
N GLU A 153 8.63 10.47 -13.08
CA GLU A 153 10.06 10.80 -13.06
C GLU A 153 10.79 10.12 -11.88
N PRO A 154 12.12 9.90 -12.00
CA PRO A 154 12.91 9.20 -10.99
C PRO A 154 12.76 9.71 -9.57
N GLU A 155 12.58 11.00 -9.35
CA GLU A 155 12.41 11.59 -8.01
C GLU A 155 11.12 11.11 -7.32
N GLY A 156 10.06 10.86 -8.09
CA GLY A 156 8.81 10.28 -7.56
C GLY A 156 9.04 8.86 -7.04
N GLY A 157 9.73 8.03 -7.81
CA GLY A 157 10.12 6.68 -7.42
C GLY A 157 11.10 6.68 -6.24
N LEU A 158 12.07 7.60 -6.23
CA LEU A 158 13.00 7.75 -5.11
C LEU A 158 12.28 8.10 -3.79
N GLU A 159 11.26 8.96 -3.83
CA GLU A 159 10.42 9.23 -2.68
C GLU A 159 9.71 7.98 -2.16
N VAL A 160 9.19 7.15 -3.08
CA VAL A 160 8.60 5.86 -2.72
C VAL A 160 9.62 4.98 -1.99
N MET A 161 10.86 4.90 -2.49
CA MET A 161 11.92 4.11 -1.87
C MET A 161 12.33 4.63 -0.49
N ARG A 162 12.37 5.96 -0.30
CA ARG A 162 12.61 6.58 1.01
C ARG A 162 11.56 6.14 2.02
N GLN A 163 10.27 6.14 1.63
CA GLN A 163 9.20 5.72 2.53
C GLN A 163 9.19 4.20 2.76
N TYR A 164 9.63 3.37 1.81
CA TYR A 164 9.85 1.94 2.07
C TYR A 164 10.97 1.66 3.06
N LYS A 165 12.08 2.42 3.00
CA LYS A 165 13.13 2.34 4.04
C LYS A 165 12.56 2.71 5.41
N ARG A 166 11.84 3.82 5.49
CA ARG A 166 11.20 4.29 6.72
C ARG A 166 10.17 3.28 7.25
N ALA A 167 9.40 2.65 6.35
CA ALA A 167 8.41 1.62 6.69
C ALA A 167 9.05 0.36 7.27
N ALA A 168 10.20 -0.08 6.73
CA ALA A 168 10.95 -1.20 7.27
C ALA A 168 11.45 -0.90 8.70
N TYR A 169 12.02 0.27 8.92
CA TYR A 169 12.45 0.72 10.24
C TYR A 169 11.29 0.79 11.23
N GLY A 170 10.19 1.46 10.86
CA GLY A 170 9.01 1.63 11.72
C GLY A 170 8.38 0.31 12.15
N ALA A 171 8.27 -0.66 11.21
CA ALA A 171 7.75 -1.99 11.53
C ALA A 171 8.63 -2.72 12.54
N LYS A 172 9.96 -2.72 12.35
CA LYS A 172 10.90 -3.36 13.27
C LYS A 172 10.98 -2.64 14.63
N TYR A 173 10.94 -1.30 14.61
CA TYR A 173 10.88 -0.49 15.82
C TYR A 173 9.68 -0.87 16.69
N PHE A 174 8.49 -0.93 16.11
CA PHE A 174 7.30 -1.29 16.87
C PHE A 174 7.30 -2.77 17.29
N ALA A 175 7.72 -3.68 16.41
CA ALA A 175 7.84 -5.09 16.76
C ALA A 175 8.82 -5.28 17.94
N ASN A 176 9.96 -4.61 17.94
CA ASN A 176 10.92 -4.65 19.03
C ASN A 176 10.35 -4.07 20.32
N TRP A 177 9.54 -3.02 20.26
CA TRP A 177 8.85 -2.50 21.45
C TRP A 177 7.89 -3.53 22.05
N LEU A 178 7.10 -4.22 21.25
CA LEU A 178 6.23 -5.29 21.70
C LEU A 178 7.02 -6.43 22.34
N ARG A 179 8.08 -6.91 21.66
CA ARG A 179 8.93 -8.01 22.14
C ARG A 179 9.62 -7.70 23.46
N LYS A 180 10.16 -6.49 23.62
CA LYS A 180 10.73 -6.01 24.90
C LYS A 180 9.71 -5.96 26.05
N ASN A 181 8.41 -5.89 25.69
CA ASN A 181 7.31 -5.94 26.66
C ASN A 181 6.63 -7.33 26.75
N GLY A 182 7.28 -8.39 26.25
CA GLY A 182 6.84 -9.77 26.40
C GLY A 182 5.81 -10.26 25.39
N TRP A 183 5.54 -9.49 24.32
CA TRP A 183 4.59 -9.86 23.28
C TRP A 183 5.30 -10.25 21.99
N GLU A 184 5.16 -11.52 21.59
CA GLU A 184 5.65 -11.94 20.29
C GLU A 184 5.01 -11.10 19.17
N SER A 185 5.83 -10.79 18.18
CA SER A 185 5.43 -9.95 17.08
C SER A 185 6.28 -10.19 15.84
N GLU A 186 5.66 -10.10 14.69
CA GLU A 186 6.30 -10.26 13.40
C GLU A 186 6.12 -8.98 12.55
N PRO A 187 7.20 -8.27 12.20
CA PRO A 187 7.10 -7.10 11.33
C PRO A 187 6.95 -7.52 9.86
N LEU A 188 5.99 -6.94 9.17
CA LEU A 188 5.80 -7.02 7.73
C LEU A 188 6.27 -5.70 7.12
N THR A 189 7.50 -5.69 6.65
CA THR A 189 8.24 -4.47 6.30
C THR A 189 7.91 -3.91 4.92
N GLY A 190 7.04 -4.62 4.12
CA GLY A 190 6.68 -4.23 2.74
C GLY A 190 7.81 -3.60 1.90
N PRO A 191 7.64 -3.49 0.60
CA PRO A 191 6.90 -4.38 -0.27
C PRO A 191 7.63 -5.72 -0.39
N MET A 192 7.12 -6.69 -1.09
CA MET A 192 7.77 -7.99 -1.41
C MET A 192 8.03 -8.95 -0.24
N SER A 193 8.06 -8.49 1.00
CA SER A 193 8.19 -9.35 2.18
C SER A 193 6.82 -9.78 2.72
N GLY A 194 5.80 -9.63 1.89
CA GLY A 194 4.43 -9.74 2.35
C GLY A 194 3.94 -11.17 2.42
N LYS A 195 3.49 -11.57 3.59
CA LYS A 195 2.64 -12.75 3.78
C LYS A 195 1.16 -12.46 3.51
N ILE A 196 0.81 -11.18 3.35
CA ILE A 196 -0.57 -10.69 3.24
C ILE A 196 -0.69 -9.55 2.23
N THR A 197 -1.91 -9.32 1.74
CA THR A 197 -2.26 -8.07 1.08
C THR A 197 -2.50 -6.97 2.11
N MET A 198 -1.84 -5.80 1.96
CA MET A 198 -1.87 -4.72 2.97
C MET A 198 -3.13 -3.83 2.91
N ILE A 199 -3.78 -3.73 1.75
CA ILE A 199 -4.91 -2.81 1.55
C ILE A 199 -6.12 -3.16 2.42
N PRO A 200 -6.64 -4.41 2.43
CA PRO A 200 -7.81 -4.74 3.23
C PRO A 200 -7.63 -4.49 4.73
N PRO A 201 -6.55 -4.98 5.39
CA PRO A 201 -6.36 -4.70 6.80
C PRO A 201 -6.15 -3.22 7.11
N ALA A 202 -5.55 -2.45 6.21
CA ALA A 202 -5.39 -1.01 6.42
C ALA A 202 -6.74 -0.28 6.37
N ILE A 203 -7.67 -0.67 5.49
CA ILE A 203 -9.04 -0.14 5.47
C ILE A 203 -9.77 -0.48 6.77
N GLU A 204 -9.68 -1.73 7.24
CA GLU A 204 -10.30 -2.15 8.50
C GLU A 204 -9.65 -1.47 9.72
N ALA A 205 -8.38 -1.12 9.67
CA ALA A 205 -7.67 -0.36 10.69
C ALA A 205 -7.86 1.18 10.58
N GLY A 206 -8.84 1.65 9.79
CA GLY A 206 -9.22 3.06 9.74
C GLY A 206 -8.29 3.95 8.91
N PHE A 207 -7.55 3.38 7.95
CA PHE A 207 -6.66 4.14 7.07
C PHE A 207 -7.37 4.84 5.92
N GLY A 208 -8.65 4.59 5.72
CA GLY A 208 -9.44 5.21 4.65
C GLY A 208 -10.21 4.20 3.82
N GLU A 209 -10.49 4.53 2.56
CA GLU A 209 -11.32 3.75 1.64
C GLU A 209 -10.58 3.50 0.33
N LEU A 210 -10.97 2.45 -0.40
CA LEU A 210 -10.36 2.10 -1.68
C LEU A 210 -10.74 3.11 -2.76
N GLY A 211 -9.74 3.77 -3.35
CA GLY A 211 -9.94 4.66 -4.49
C GLY A 211 -9.96 3.95 -5.84
N LYS A 212 -10.47 4.62 -6.88
CA LYS A 212 -10.57 4.10 -8.27
C LYS A 212 -9.22 3.58 -8.81
N HIS A 213 -8.12 4.21 -8.43
CA HIS A 213 -6.76 3.82 -8.82
C HIS A 213 -6.20 2.61 -8.04
N GLY A 214 -7.01 1.90 -7.26
CA GLY A 214 -6.60 0.70 -6.54
C GLY A 214 -5.78 0.91 -5.26
N SER A 215 -5.47 2.16 -4.88
CA SER A 215 -4.84 2.51 -3.60
C SER A 215 -5.86 3.06 -2.61
N ILE A 216 -5.48 3.08 -1.31
CA ILE A 216 -6.31 3.68 -0.26
C ILE A 216 -6.26 5.20 -0.38
N ILE A 217 -7.40 5.85 -0.14
CA ILE A 217 -7.52 7.30 0.01
C ILE A 217 -7.86 7.63 1.46
N ASN A 218 -7.07 8.52 2.04
CA ASN A 218 -7.17 9.01 3.40
C ASN A 218 -7.33 10.54 3.37
N PRO A 219 -8.21 11.15 4.18
CA PRO A 219 -8.34 12.61 4.21
C PRO A 219 -7.07 13.37 4.59
N GLU A 220 -6.19 12.74 5.39
CA GLU A 220 -4.96 13.34 5.90
C GLU A 220 -3.82 13.28 4.86
N PHE A 221 -3.65 12.12 4.19
CA PHE A 221 -2.52 11.85 3.28
C PHE A 221 -2.93 11.76 1.81
N GLY A 222 -4.23 11.82 1.51
CA GLY A 222 -4.75 11.44 0.20
C GLY A 222 -4.48 9.96 -0.10
N SER A 223 -3.98 9.66 -1.29
CA SER A 223 -3.47 8.33 -1.64
C SER A 223 -1.94 8.25 -1.58
N SER A 224 -1.30 9.28 -1.02
CA SER A 224 0.14 9.50 -1.10
C SER A 224 0.87 9.03 0.16
N PHE A 225 0.85 7.71 0.41
CA PHE A 225 1.55 7.09 1.55
C PHE A 225 1.89 5.62 1.29
N ARG A 226 2.78 5.08 2.12
CA ARG A 226 3.14 3.65 2.15
C ARG A 226 2.70 3.01 3.45
N LEU A 227 2.66 1.68 3.44
CA LEU A 227 2.23 0.86 4.56
C LEU A 227 3.33 -0.11 4.97
N SER A 228 3.39 -0.39 6.26
CA SER A 228 3.95 -1.62 6.82
C SER A 228 3.02 -2.14 7.91
N ALA A 229 3.27 -3.34 8.41
CA ALA A 229 2.42 -3.91 9.45
C ALA A 229 3.21 -4.70 10.47
N ILE A 230 2.56 -4.99 11.59
CA ILE A 230 3.05 -5.88 12.63
C ILE A 230 1.95 -6.86 13.00
N LEU A 231 2.25 -8.15 12.96
CA LEU A 231 1.40 -9.21 13.46
C LEU A 231 1.72 -9.47 14.94
N THR A 232 0.71 -9.61 15.79
CA THR A 232 0.91 -9.86 17.23
C THR A 232 -0.37 -10.38 17.90
N ASP A 233 -0.20 -11.02 19.05
CA ASP A 233 -1.31 -11.36 19.96
C ASP A 233 -1.50 -10.32 21.09
N CYS A 234 -0.70 -9.26 21.11
CA CYS A 234 -0.86 -8.18 22.09
C CYS A 234 -2.26 -7.57 21.99
N PRO A 235 -3.01 -7.46 23.11
CA PRO A 235 -4.36 -6.90 23.13
C PRO A 235 -4.31 -5.37 23.02
N LEU A 236 -4.13 -4.86 21.79
CA LEU A 236 -4.15 -3.45 21.46
C LEU A 236 -5.57 -2.99 21.15
N PRO A 237 -5.96 -1.74 21.47
CA PRO A 237 -7.26 -1.19 21.14
C PRO A 237 -7.46 -1.10 19.63
N TYR A 238 -8.59 -1.60 19.14
CA TYR A 238 -8.92 -1.52 17.71
C TYR A 238 -9.29 -0.12 17.29
N THR A 239 -8.81 0.29 16.13
CA THR A 239 -9.17 1.56 15.50
C THR A 239 -10.53 1.42 14.81
N LYS A 240 -11.39 2.41 14.99
CA LYS A 240 -12.69 2.44 14.30
C LYS A 240 -12.49 2.78 12.83
N LYS A 241 -13.12 1.98 11.96
CA LYS A 241 -13.24 2.30 10.53
C LYS A 241 -14.10 3.56 10.36
N GLN A 242 -13.70 4.43 9.45
CA GLN A 242 -14.41 5.66 9.13
C GLN A 242 -14.67 5.73 7.63
N SER A 243 -15.85 6.20 7.24
CA SER A 243 -16.15 6.53 5.85
C SER A 243 -16.01 8.03 5.63
N HIS A 244 -15.45 8.40 4.48
CA HIS A 244 -15.27 9.78 4.03
C HIS A 244 -15.88 10.02 2.65
N GLU A 245 -16.77 9.09 2.21
CA GLU A 245 -17.48 9.12 0.92
C GLU A 245 -16.51 9.14 -0.29
N VAL A 246 -15.34 8.51 -0.14
CA VAL A 246 -14.34 8.39 -1.20
C VAL A 246 -14.91 7.62 -2.39
N ASP A 247 -15.70 6.60 -2.12
CA ASP A 247 -16.28 5.76 -3.15
C ASP A 247 -17.25 6.56 -4.05
N GLU A 248 -18.15 7.35 -3.45
CA GLU A 248 -19.06 8.22 -4.20
C GLU A 248 -18.29 9.29 -4.99
N PHE A 249 -17.23 9.86 -4.40
CA PHE A 249 -16.36 10.78 -5.11
C PHE A 249 -15.71 10.13 -6.33
N CYS A 250 -15.16 8.93 -6.19
CA CYS A 250 -14.47 8.21 -7.25
C CYS A 250 -15.38 7.78 -8.40
N LEU A 251 -16.68 7.57 -8.15
CA LEU A 251 -17.65 7.28 -9.23
C LEU A 251 -17.67 8.40 -10.28
N ASN A 252 -17.59 9.65 -9.84
CA ASN A 252 -17.71 10.83 -10.72
C ASN A 252 -16.33 11.41 -11.11
N CYS A 253 -15.27 11.12 -10.36
CA CYS A 253 -13.93 11.60 -10.64
C CYS A 253 -13.23 10.69 -11.65
N LYS A 254 -12.73 11.29 -12.75
CA LYS A 254 -12.03 10.58 -13.82
C LYS A 254 -10.55 10.96 -13.93
N ILE A 255 -10.01 11.75 -13.01
CA ILE A 255 -8.67 12.33 -13.16
C ILE A 255 -7.60 11.23 -13.28
N CYS A 256 -7.57 10.26 -12.36
CA CYS A 256 -6.56 9.19 -12.42
C CYS A 256 -6.75 8.27 -13.64
N GLU A 257 -7.99 8.03 -14.07
CA GLU A 257 -8.33 7.29 -15.28
C GLU A 257 -7.80 8.00 -16.54
N ASN A 258 -8.10 9.30 -16.67
CA ASN A 258 -7.70 10.11 -17.83
C ASN A 258 -6.19 10.36 -17.90
N GLU A 259 -5.50 10.36 -16.77
CA GLU A 259 -4.05 10.60 -16.69
C GLU A 259 -3.20 9.32 -16.72
N CYS A 260 -3.82 8.14 -16.82
CA CYS A 260 -3.12 6.86 -16.89
C CYS A 260 -2.61 6.59 -18.32
N PRO A 261 -1.27 6.59 -18.56
CA PRO A 261 -0.76 6.40 -19.92
C PRO A 261 -1.15 5.05 -20.54
N PRO A 262 -1.06 3.91 -19.84
CA PRO A 262 -1.47 2.62 -20.39
C PRO A 262 -2.99 2.36 -20.31
N GLU A 263 -3.81 3.34 -19.88
CA GLU A 263 -5.27 3.21 -19.76
C GLU A 263 -5.71 1.99 -18.92
N ALA A 264 -4.98 1.76 -17.83
CA ALA A 264 -5.18 0.59 -16.98
C ALA A 264 -6.28 0.75 -15.92
N ILE A 265 -6.78 1.97 -15.67
CA ILE A 265 -7.76 2.24 -14.61
C ILE A 265 -9.17 2.10 -15.19
N PHE A 266 -9.92 1.11 -14.70
CA PHE A 266 -11.29 0.91 -15.12
C PHE A 266 -12.20 2.07 -14.66
N ASN A 267 -13.13 2.47 -15.50
CA ASN A 267 -14.14 3.48 -15.20
C ASN A 267 -15.20 3.01 -14.19
N GLU A 268 -15.34 1.69 -14.03
CA GLU A 268 -16.30 1.02 -13.15
C GLU A 268 -15.64 -0.03 -12.25
N LYS A 269 -16.34 -0.41 -11.20
CA LYS A 269 -15.90 -1.49 -10.29
C LYS A 269 -15.99 -2.84 -10.98
N LYS A 270 -15.03 -3.70 -10.70
CA LYS A 270 -14.97 -5.08 -11.19
C LYS A 270 -15.16 -6.06 -10.04
N THR A 271 -15.70 -7.25 -10.35
CA THR A 271 -15.71 -8.36 -9.40
C THR A 271 -14.34 -9.03 -9.40
N VAL A 272 -13.72 -9.11 -8.24
CA VAL A 272 -12.39 -9.68 -8.07
C VAL A 272 -12.38 -10.52 -6.81
N ARG A 273 -12.22 -11.85 -6.96
CA ARG A 273 -12.32 -12.82 -5.85
C ARG A 273 -13.58 -12.60 -5.02
N GLY A 274 -14.74 -12.61 -5.68
CA GLY A 274 -16.06 -12.49 -5.04
C GLY A 274 -16.45 -11.10 -4.57
N ILE A 275 -15.58 -10.10 -4.67
CA ILE A 275 -15.85 -8.74 -4.15
C ILE A 275 -15.92 -7.74 -5.29
N LYS A 276 -17.04 -7.00 -5.41
CA LYS A 276 -17.17 -5.88 -6.37
C LYS A 276 -16.44 -4.65 -5.81
N LYS A 277 -15.35 -4.25 -6.47
CA LYS A 277 -14.45 -3.18 -6.00
C LYS A 277 -13.77 -2.45 -7.15
N TRP A 278 -13.18 -1.30 -6.87
CA TRP A 278 -12.24 -0.66 -7.77
C TRP A 278 -11.05 -1.58 -8.04
N TYR A 279 -10.68 -1.69 -9.30
CA TYR A 279 -9.60 -2.54 -9.77
C TYR A 279 -8.84 -1.84 -10.89
N VAL A 280 -7.56 -2.10 -10.99
CA VAL A 280 -6.69 -1.62 -12.05
C VAL A 280 -6.28 -2.82 -12.90
N ASP A 281 -6.38 -2.71 -14.21
CA ASP A 281 -5.93 -3.73 -15.15
C ASP A 281 -4.43 -3.95 -14.94
N PHE A 282 -4.11 -5.11 -14.38
CA PHE A 282 -2.74 -5.45 -14.00
C PHE A 282 -1.83 -5.53 -15.25
N ASP A 283 -2.30 -6.21 -16.30
CA ASP A 283 -1.49 -6.48 -17.48
C ASP A 283 -1.21 -5.20 -18.28
N LYS A 284 -2.16 -4.25 -18.28
CA LYS A 284 -1.92 -2.93 -18.86
C LYS A 284 -1.02 -2.05 -18.00
N CYS A 285 -1.18 -2.09 -16.68
CA CYS A 285 -0.43 -1.24 -15.76
C CYS A 285 1.04 -1.64 -15.66
N LEU A 286 1.32 -2.94 -15.61
CA LEU A 286 2.64 -3.47 -15.27
C LEU A 286 3.76 -3.02 -16.22
N PRO A 287 3.61 -3.01 -17.55
CA PRO A 287 4.69 -2.58 -18.43
C PRO A 287 5.16 -1.15 -18.16
N PHE A 288 4.24 -0.22 -18.08
CA PHE A 288 4.56 1.18 -17.78
C PHE A 288 5.13 1.36 -16.36
N PHE A 289 4.58 0.62 -15.40
CA PHE A 289 5.09 0.61 -14.03
C PHE A 289 6.56 0.16 -13.96
N ASN A 290 6.91 -0.90 -14.70
CA ASN A 290 8.27 -1.44 -14.70
C ASN A 290 9.26 -0.45 -15.31
N GLU A 291 8.94 0.10 -16.48
CA GLU A 291 9.81 1.01 -17.21
C GLU A 291 10.11 2.32 -16.47
N HIS A 292 9.25 2.68 -15.51
CA HIS A 292 9.38 3.91 -14.72
C HIS A 292 9.68 3.65 -13.23
N GLN A 293 10.24 2.49 -12.89
CA GLN A 293 10.60 2.14 -11.51
C GLN A 293 9.47 2.39 -10.50
N GLY A 294 8.21 2.15 -10.93
CA GLY A 294 7.04 2.34 -10.10
C GLY A 294 6.25 3.61 -10.39
N CYS A 295 5.78 3.81 -11.58
CA CYS A 295 5.04 4.94 -12.16
C CYS A 295 4.47 5.99 -11.17
N GLY A 296 3.42 5.67 -10.39
CA GLY A 296 2.85 6.57 -9.36
C GLY A 296 1.99 7.74 -9.86
N ILE A 297 1.77 7.93 -11.18
CA ILE A 297 0.99 9.06 -11.73
C ILE A 297 -0.39 9.15 -11.08
N CYS A 298 -1.11 8.03 -11.00
CA CYS A 298 -2.48 8.00 -10.48
C CYS A 298 -2.58 8.47 -9.00
N ILE A 299 -1.51 8.26 -8.22
CA ILE A 299 -1.38 8.74 -6.84
C ILE A 299 -1.10 10.25 -6.83
N ALA A 300 -0.18 10.68 -7.70
CA ALA A 300 0.26 12.07 -7.79
C ALA A 300 -0.84 13.03 -8.25
N VAL A 301 -1.67 12.60 -9.22
CA VAL A 301 -2.74 13.45 -9.78
C VAL A 301 -4.04 13.40 -8.97
N CYS A 302 -4.16 12.46 -8.02
CA CYS A 302 -5.35 12.33 -7.19
C CYS A 302 -5.65 13.64 -6.43
N PRO A 303 -6.85 14.22 -6.54
CA PRO A 303 -7.18 15.46 -5.83
C PRO A 303 -7.00 15.37 -4.32
N TRP A 304 -7.25 14.19 -3.74
CA TRP A 304 -7.08 13.93 -2.32
C TRP A 304 -5.62 14.01 -1.87
N SER A 305 -4.67 13.75 -2.77
CA SER A 305 -3.23 13.78 -2.45
C SER A 305 -2.64 15.19 -2.35
N ARG A 306 -3.37 16.20 -2.83
CA ARG A 306 -2.91 17.59 -2.75
C ARG A 306 -2.96 18.09 -1.30
N PRO A 307 -1.88 18.67 -0.77
CA PRO A 307 -1.83 19.16 0.60
C PRO A 307 -3.02 20.06 0.96
N GLY A 308 -3.65 19.81 2.11
CA GLY A 308 -4.78 20.56 2.63
C GLY A 308 -6.14 20.31 1.95
N ILE A 309 -6.19 19.54 0.87
CA ILE A 309 -7.45 19.32 0.12
C ILE A 309 -8.30 18.18 0.71
N GLY A 310 -7.68 17.11 1.17
CA GLY A 310 -8.39 15.90 1.58
C GLY A 310 -9.45 16.12 2.66
N PHE A 311 -9.13 16.85 3.72
CA PHE A 311 -10.12 17.20 4.77
C PHE A 311 -11.27 18.06 4.25
N ASN A 312 -10.98 19.01 3.36
CA ASN A 312 -12.01 19.86 2.77
C ASN A 312 -12.97 19.05 1.89
N LEU A 313 -12.44 18.08 1.11
CA LEU A 313 -13.24 17.16 0.30
C LEU A 313 -14.11 16.30 1.19
N ALA A 314 -13.53 15.62 2.20
CA ALA A 314 -14.26 14.79 3.15
C ALA A 314 -15.43 15.56 3.80
N ASN A 315 -15.16 16.77 4.33
CA ASN A 315 -16.18 17.59 4.96
C ASN A 315 -17.31 17.99 3.99
N LYS A 316 -16.99 18.36 2.74
CA LYS A 316 -18.00 18.69 1.72
C LYS A 316 -18.88 17.49 1.36
N LEU A 317 -18.27 16.32 1.19
CA LEU A 317 -18.98 15.09 0.86
C LEU A 317 -19.91 14.64 2.00
N MET A 318 -19.44 14.68 3.25
CA MET A 318 -20.25 14.37 4.43
C MET A 318 -21.43 15.32 4.59
N LYS A 319 -21.24 16.64 4.40
CA LYS A 319 -22.34 17.62 4.41
C LYS A 319 -23.37 17.32 3.30
N ARG A 320 -22.94 16.94 2.12
CA ARG A 320 -23.84 16.57 1.00
C ARG A 320 -24.63 15.31 1.33
N LYS A 321 -24.00 14.30 1.92
CA LYS A 321 -24.67 13.06 2.35
C LYS A 321 -25.76 13.35 3.38
N ASN A 322 -25.44 14.12 4.42
CA ASN A 322 -26.39 14.46 5.48
C ASN A 322 -27.62 15.22 4.93
N ARG A 323 -27.44 16.12 3.95
CA ARG A 323 -28.56 16.80 3.29
C ARG A 323 -29.46 15.84 2.52
N LYS A 324 -28.91 14.83 1.82
CA LYS A 324 -29.68 13.83 1.09
C LYS A 324 -30.52 12.91 2.01
N HIS A 325 -30.12 12.74 3.26
CA HIS A 325 -30.87 11.95 4.25
C HIS A 325 -31.89 12.78 5.06
N SER A 326 -31.86 14.10 4.93
CA SER A 326 -32.78 15.04 5.61
C SER A 326 -33.91 15.54 4.69
N SER A 327 -33.85 15.19 3.40
CA SER A 327 -34.88 15.40 2.38
C SER A 327 -35.57 14.09 2.02
#